data_0228cd2c0ce7ccf09b0b1251e549439f
#
_entry.id   0228cd2c0ce7ccf09b0b1251e549439f
#
_cell.length_a   1.000
_cell.length_b   1.000
_cell.length_c   1.000
_cell.angle_alpha   90.00
_cell.angle_beta   90.00
_cell.angle_gamma   90.00
#
_symmetry.space_group_name_H-M   'P 1'
#
loop_
_entity.id
_entity.type
_entity.pdbx_description
1 polymer ?
#
loop_
_entity_poly.entity_id
_entity_poly.type
_entity_poly.pdbx_seq_one_letter_code
_entity_poly.pdbx_strand_id
1 'polypeptide(L)'
;MGNEKVRRLQLLRSSCFSKQHAKKNGWSSYGDPDYVEHVLRYYPYGNYSYDVINTGPGKLGLPIKGMKRGNISSHFGPRSSPGGIGSTYHQGLDIAFPMGTKVLACESGTVTTAGWNGGLGKCIIIDHGGKLQTVYGHLSQISVKSGQKVVRGQYIGNVGSTGQSTGPHLHLGVKMNGKYVNPEKGWLSIP
;
A
#
# COMPACT_ATOMS: atom_id res chain seq x y z
N MET A 1 -17.04 11.22 25.23
CA MET A 1 -15.58 10.99 25.07
C MET A 1 -15.17 10.35 23.75
N GLY A 2 -16.02 9.65 23.01
CA GLY A 2 -15.68 9.03 21.71
C GLY A 2 -15.50 9.98 20.53
N ASN A 3 -16.26 11.07 20.46
CA ASN A 3 -16.29 11.99 19.31
C ASN A 3 -15.05 12.88 19.15
N GLU A 4 -14.34 13.17 20.22
CA GLU A 4 -13.18 14.08 20.18
C GLU A 4 -11.92 13.38 19.65
N LYS A 5 -11.76 12.08 19.94
CA LYS A 5 -10.66 11.26 19.39
C LYS A 5 -10.77 11.06 17.88
N VAL A 6 -11.99 10.85 17.37
CA VAL A 6 -12.26 10.69 15.93
C VAL A 6 -12.04 12.02 15.19
N ARG A 7 -12.46 13.15 15.75
CA ARG A 7 -12.19 14.48 15.20
C ARG A 7 -10.69 14.82 15.16
N ARG A 8 -9.92 14.44 16.17
CA ARG A 8 -8.45 14.65 16.20
C ARG A 8 -7.73 13.85 15.12
N LEU A 9 -8.16 12.62 14.82
CA LEU A 9 -7.59 11.81 13.73
C LEU A 9 -7.95 12.34 12.34
N GLN A 10 -9.15 12.88 12.14
CA GLN A 10 -9.50 13.58 10.91
C GLN A 10 -8.69 14.87 10.70
N LEU A 11 -8.36 15.59 11.77
CA LEU A 11 -7.50 16.77 11.73
C LEU A 11 -6.04 16.43 11.43
N LEU A 12 -5.52 15.28 11.90
CA LEU A 12 -4.19 14.79 11.54
C LEU A 12 -4.06 14.42 10.06
N ARG A 13 -5.17 14.16 9.38
CA ARG A 13 -5.22 13.89 7.93
C ARG A 13 -5.27 15.16 7.08
N SER A 14 -5.58 16.32 7.65
CA SER A 14 -5.50 17.58 6.91
C SER A 14 -4.05 18.05 6.84
N SER A 15 -3.58 18.37 5.63
CA SER A 15 -2.21 18.85 5.39
C SER A 15 -1.83 20.08 6.26
N CYS A 16 -2.81 20.82 6.74
CA CYS A 16 -2.63 21.99 7.58
C CYS A 16 -2.35 21.64 9.04
N PHE A 17 -3.04 20.65 9.59
CA PHE A 17 -2.85 20.22 10.98
C PHE A 17 -1.51 19.50 11.17
N SER A 18 -1.10 18.65 10.22
CA SER A 18 0.18 17.95 10.28
C SER A 18 1.37 18.92 10.27
N LYS A 19 1.32 19.99 9.48
CA LYS A 19 2.37 21.01 9.41
C LYS A 19 2.46 21.83 10.70
N GLN A 20 1.33 22.26 11.28
CA GLN A 20 1.31 23.01 12.53
C GLN A 20 1.76 22.16 13.73
N HIS A 21 1.36 20.89 13.79
CA HIS A 21 1.72 20.00 14.88
C HIS A 21 3.19 19.60 14.82
N ALA A 22 3.72 19.33 13.65
CA ALA A 22 5.14 19.07 13.41
C ALA A 22 5.99 20.30 13.84
N LYS A 23 5.60 21.50 13.43
CA LYS A 23 6.30 22.75 13.77
C LYS A 23 6.30 23.03 15.28
N LYS A 24 5.18 22.74 15.99
CA LYS A 24 5.06 22.95 17.43
C LYS A 24 5.95 22.00 18.23
N ASN A 25 6.21 20.79 17.73
CA ASN A 25 6.96 19.73 18.41
C ASN A 25 8.37 19.53 17.83
N GLY A 26 8.85 20.43 16.97
CA GLY A 26 10.19 20.37 16.38
C GLY A 26 10.38 19.27 15.33
N TRP A 27 9.29 18.75 14.76
CA TRP A 27 9.34 17.72 13.72
C TRP A 27 9.52 18.36 12.35
N SER A 28 10.38 17.79 11.52
CA SER A 28 10.87 18.48 10.33
C SER A 28 9.87 18.60 9.17
N SER A 29 8.87 17.77 9.03
CA SER A 29 7.68 17.92 8.15
C SER A 29 6.97 16.58 7.87
N TYR A 30 5.86 16.63 7.11
CA TYR A 30 5.18 15.48 6.51
C TYR A 30 6.02 14.89 5.36
N GLY A 31 7.05 14.20 5.64
CA GLY A 31 8.04 13.64 4.71
C GLY A 31 9.31 13.22 5.46
N ASP A 32 9.35 13.55 6.74
CA ASP A 32 10.31 13.01 7.67
C ASP A 32 10.10 11.51 7.79
N PRO A 33 11.12 10.68 7.53
CA PRO A 33 11.02 9.23 7.69
C PRO A 33 10.59 8.81 9.10
N ASP A 34 10.84 9.64 10.11
CA ASP A 34 10.49 9.38 11.51
C ASP A 34 9.13 9.98 11.92
N TYR A 35 8.46 10.72 11.02
CA TYR A 35 7.17 11.35 11.31
C TYR A 35 6.12 10.35 11.82
N VAL A 36 6.07 9.16 11.23
CA VAL A 36 5.16 8.07 11.63
C VAL A 36 5.49 7.55 13.02
N GLU A 37 6.77 7.38 13.30
CA GLU A 37 7.27 6.95 14.62
C GLU A 37 6.92 8.00 15.69
N HIS A 38 7.11 9.29 15.38
CA HIS A 38 6.75 10.40 16.26
C HIS A 38 5.24 10.47 16.51
N VAL A 39 4.41 10.29 15.49
CA VAL A 39 2.94 10.26 15.66
C VAL A 39 2.51 9.05 16.48
N LEU A 40 3.08 7.86 16.24
CA LEU A 40 2.77 6.65 16.99
C LEU A 40 3.28 6.72 18.45
N ARG A 41 4.41 7.39 18.71
CA ARG A 41 4.94 7.59 20.05
C ARG A 41 4.11 8.57 20.88
N TYR A 42 3.56 9.62 20.24
CA TYR A 42 2.73 10.63 20.94
C TYR A 42 1.28 10.16 21.19
N TYR A 43 0.81 9.15 20.43
CA TYR A 43 -0.53 8.56 20.59
C TYR A 43 -0.44 7.04 20.79
N PRO A 44 0.27 6.55 21.84
CA PRO A 44 0.57 5.11 22.02
C PRO A 44 -0.65 4.26 22.43
N TYR A 45 -1.77 4.87 22.81
CA TYR A 45 -2.93 4.17 23.39
C TYR A 45 -4.22 4.47 22.63
N GLY A 46 -4.30 4.03 21.40
CA GLY A 46 -5.58 3.88 20.73
C GLY A 46 -5.72 2.43 20.30
N ASN A 47 -6.65 1.67 20.86
CA ASN A 47 -7.30 0.61 20.12
C ASN A 47 -7.97 1.31 18.93
N TYR A 48 -7.17 1.65 17.92
CA TYR A 48 -7.68 2.10 16.65
C TYR A 48 -8.26 0.86 16.00
N SER A 49 -9.55 0.58 16.25
CA SER A 49 -10.32 0.00 15.19
C SER A 49 -10.19 1.02 14.06
N TYR A 50 -9.36 0.70 13.08
CA TYR A 50 -9.44 1.37 11.80
C TYR A 50 -10.82 1.02 11.27
N ASP A 51 -11.82 1.79 11.69
CA ASP A 51 -13.05 1.85 10.95
C ASP A 51 -12.59 2.24 9.55
N VAL A 52 -12.50 1.24 8.69
CA VAL A 52 -12.40 1.47 7.26
C VAL A 52 -13.65 2.26 6.95
N ILE A 53 -13.51 3.57 7.05
CA ILE A 53 -14.47 4.48 6.45
C ILE A 53 -14.62 3.93 5.06
N ASN A 54 -15.78 3.42 4.77
CA ASN A 54 -16.17 2.79 3.52
C ASN A 54 -15.61 3.61 2.36
N THR A 55 -14.37 3.22 1.96
CA THR A 55 -13.65 3.94 0.96
C THR A 55 -14.19 3.41 -0.35
N GLY A 56 -15.26 4.03 -0.85
CA GLY A 56 -15.81 3.73 -2.15
C GLY A 56 -14.75 3.82 -3.27
N PRO A 57 -15.11 3.56 -4.49
CA PRO A 57 -14.21 3.52 -5.64
C PRO A 57 -13.22 4.69 -5.68
N GLY A 58 -11.93 4.40 -5.90
CA GLY A 58 -10.88 5.41 -6.08
C GLY A 58 -10.21 5.92 -4.81
N LYS A 59 -10.20 5.15 -3.71
CA LYS A 59 -9.68 5.62 -2.41
C LYS A 59 -8.34 5.03 -1.96
N LEU A 60 -7.77 4.05 -2.66
CA LEU A 60 -6.39 3.63 -2.46
C LEU A 60 -5.41 4.64 -3.06
N GLY A 61 -4.32 4.92 -2.36
CA GLY A 61 -3.21 5.69 -2.89
C GLY A 61 -2.48 4.92 -3.99
N LEU A 62 -1.76 5.64 -4.84
CA LEU A 62 -0.91 5.00 -5.83
C LEU A 62 0.30 4.34 -5.15
N PRO A 63 0.64 3.10 -5.54
CA PRO A 63 1.75 2.36 -4.93
C PRO A 63 3.12 2.90 -5.35
N ILE A 64 3.19 3.69 -6.41
CA ILE A 64 4.43 4.29 -6.93
C ILE A 64 4.16 5.75 -7.27
N LYS A 65 5.05 6.64 -6.79
CA LYS A 65 4.95 8.07 -7.09
C LYS A 65 5.12 8.32 -8.59
N GLY A 66 4.20 9.08 -9.17
CA GLY A 66 4.23 9.42 -10.60
C GLY A 66 3.71 8.31 -11.52
N MET A 67 3.11 7.24 -10.98
CA MET A 67 2.44 6.22 -11.78
C MET A 67 1.33 6.82 -12.64
N LYS A 68 1.29 6.39 -13.90
CA LYS A 68 0.27 6.75 -14.90
C LYS A 68 -0.27 5.47 -15.56
N ARG A 69 -1.37 5.59 -16.31
CA ARG A 69 -1.96 4.44 -17.06
C ARG A 69 -0.96 3.76 -17.99
N GLY A 70 -0.08 4.51 -18.64
CA GLY A 70 0.96 3.97 -19.51
C GLY A 70 2.02 3.09 -18.82
N ASN A 71 2.06 3.07 -17.48
CA ASN A 71 2.91 2.15 -16.74
C ASN A 71 2.30 0.76 -16.51
N ILE A 72 1.02 0.56 -16.84
CA ILE A 72 0.35 -0.73 -16.67
C ILE A 72 0.80 -1.66 -17.80
N SER A 73 1.50 -2.73 -17.45
CA SER A 73 2.00 -3.75 -18.39
C SER A 73 1.08 -4.97 -18.48
N SER A 74 0.24 -5.22 -17.44
CA SER A 74 -0.75 -6.29 -17.47
C SER A 74 -1.93 -5.97 -16.56
N HIS A 75 -3.13 -6.10 -17.10
CA HIS A 75 -4.40 -5.83 -16.43
C HIS A 75 -4.91 -7.04 -15.64
N PHE A 76 -5.83 -6.79 -14.72
CA PHE A 76 -6.55 -7.83 -13.99
C PHE A 76 -7.46 -8.64 -14.91
N GLY A 77 -7.48 -9.97 -14.74
CA GLY A 77 -8.41 -10.87 -15.43
C GLY A 77 -7.74 -11.87 -16.37
N PRO A 78 -8.49 -12.42 -17.34
CA PRO A 78 -7.98 -13.41 -18.28
C PRO A 78 -6.85 -12.84 -19.14
N ARG A 79 -5.77 -13.60 -19.29
CA ARG A 79 -4.61 -13.25 -20.15
C ARG A 79 -3.93 -14.51 -20.66
N SER A 80 -3.14 -14.40 -21.74
CA SER A 80 -2.16 -15.42 -22.08
C SER A 80 -1.08 -15.48 -21.01
N SER A 81 -0.57 -16.69 -20.69
CA SER A 81 0.51 -16.85 -19.72
C SER A 81 1.77 -16.13 -20.22
N PRO A 82 2.27 -15.08 -19.53
CA PRO A 82 3.44 -14.34 -19.99
C PRO A 82 4.67 -15.24 -20.05
N GLY A 83 5.27 -15.42 -21.25
CA GLY A 83 6.45 -16.28 -21.43
C GLY A 83 6.28 -17.73 -20.99
N GLY A 84 5.05 -18.24 -20.87
CA GLY A 84 4.75 -19.56 -20.31
C GLY A 84 4.87 -19.63 -18.78
N ILE A 85 5.10 -18.50 -18.13
CA ILE A 85 5.25 -18.38 -16.67
C ILE A 85 4.04 -17.64 -16.10
N GLY A 86 3.49 -18.15 -14.98
CA GLY A 86 2.38 -17.51 -14.28
C GLY A 86 1.00 -17.99 -14.76
N SER A 87 -0.04 -17.34 -14.23
CA SER A 87 -1.43 -17.74 -14.42
C SER A 87 -2.05 -17.14 -15.67
N THR A 88 -2.97 -17.89 -16.31
CA THR A 88 -3.88 -17.42 -17.36
C THR A 88 -5.00 -16.51 -16.84
N TYR A 89 -5.11 -16.37 -15.50
CA TYR A 89 -6.00 -15.41 -14.86
C TYR A 89 -5.20 -14.54 -13.89
N HIS A 90 -5.01 -13.28 -14.23
CA HIS A 90 -4.22 -12.33 -13.47
C HIS A 90 -5.00 -11.77 -12.28
N GLN A 91 -4.50 -12.01 -11.06
CA GLN A 91 -5.15 -11.60 -9.80
C GLN A 91 -4.67 -10.24 -9.27
N GLY A 92 -4.23 -9.37 -10.18
CA GLY A 92 -3.73 -8.04 -9.82
C GLY A 92 -3.52 -7.15 -11.04
N LEU A 93 -2.69 -6.16 -10.84
CA LEU A 93 -2.26 -5.19 -11.84
C LEU A 93 -0.73 -5.21 -11.86
N ASP A 94 -0.13 -5.45 -13.02
CA ASP A 94 1.33 -5.36 -13.16
C ASP A 94 1.71 -3.96 -13.64
N ILE A 95 2.60 -3.32 -12.90
CA ILE A 95 2.99 -1.93 -13.07
C ILE A 95 4.49 -1.89 -13.35
N ALA A 96 4.85 -1.61 -14.62
CA ALA A 96 6.23 -1.58 -15.08
C ALA A 96 6.96 -0.32 -14.58
N PHE A 97 7.99 -0.55 -13.80
CA PHE A 97 8.94 0.48 -13.32
C PHE A 97 10.33 -0.13 -13.18
N PRO A 98 11.40 0.68 -13.26
CA PRO A 98 12.75 0.20 -13.04
C PRO A 98 12.92 -0.50 -11.69
N MET A 99 13.77 -1.56 -11.68
CA MET A 99 14.17 -2.23 -10.44
C MET A 99 14.71 -1.21 -9.43
N GLY A 100 14.34 -1.37 -8.16
CA GLY A 100 14.75 -0.44 -7.10
C GLY A 100 13.83 0.77 -6.91
N THR A 101 12.84 1.00 -7.79
CA THR A 101 11.84 2.07 -7.60
C THR A 101 11.08 1.87 -6.28
N LYS A 102 10.90 2.94 -5.52
CA LYS A 102 10.20 2.89 -4.22
C LYS A 102 8.74 2.50 -4.36
N VAL A 103 8.32 1.53 -3.57
CA VAL A 103 6.93 1.08 -3.42
C VAL A 103 6.35 1.63 -2.12
N LEU A 104 5.15 2.16 -2.20
CA LEU A 104 4.43 2.83 -1.11
C LEU A 104 3.17 2.05 -0.72
N ALA A 105 2.81 2.08 0.55
CA ALA A 105 1.53 1.53 1.03
C ALA A 105 0.35 2.30 0.44
N CYS A 106 -0.57 1.59 -0.22
CA CYS A 106 -1.76 2.20 -0.83
C CYS A 106 -2.73 2.78 0.20
N GLU A 107 -2.75 2.22 1.42
CA GLU A 107 -3.56 2.73 2.54
C GLU A 107 -2.90 2.32 3.86
N SER A 108 -3.31 2.99 4.95
CA SER A 108 -2.89 2.65 6.31
C SER A 108 -3.38 1.28 6.73
N GLY A 109 -2.62 0.55 7.53
CA GLY A 109 -3.00 -0.80 7.95
C GLY A 109 -1.92 -1.53 8.73
N THR A 110 -2.08 -2.85 8.83
CA THR A 110 -1.11 -3.74 9.48
C THR A 110 -0.54 -4.71 8.45
N VAL A 111 0.78 -4.83 8.39
CA VAL A 111 1.46 -5.80 7.54
C VAL A 111 1.17 -7.20 8.08
N THR A 112 0.51 -8.04 7.30
CA THR A 112 0.22 -9.44 7.66
C THR A 112 1.27 -10.40 7.12
N THR A 113 1.89 -10.05 5.99
CA THR A 113 2.97 -10.84 5.37
C THR A 113 4.08 -9.92 4.91
N ALA A 114 5.33 -10.29 5.21
CA ALA A 114 6.53 -9.63 4.70
C ALA A 114 7.62 -10.69 4.51
N GLY A 115 7.76 -11.23 3.29
CA GLY A 115 8.68 -12.33 3.01
C GLY A 115 8.44 -12.96 1.65
N TRP A 116 9.00 -14.17 1.45
CA TRP A 116 8.79 -14.95 0.23
C TRP A 116 7.40 -15.59 0.21
N ASN A 117 6.68 -15.49 -0.90
CA ASN A 117 5.33 -16.04 -1.06
C ASN A 117 5.14 -16.65 -2.45
N GLY A 118 5.68 -17.85 -2.63
CA GLY A 118 5.51 -18.64 -3.85
C GLY A 118 5.81 -17.87 -5.13
N GLY A 119 4.88 -17.89 -6.09
CA GLY A 119 5.00 -17.21 -7.37
C GLY A 119 5.12 -15.68 -7.27
N LEU A 120 4.64 -15.07 -6.18
CA LEU A 120 4.77 -13.62 -5.94
C LEU A 120 6.21 -13.22 -5.54
N GLY A 121 7.11 -14.19 -5.27
CA GLY A 121 8.46 -13.90 -4.81
C GLY A 121 8.47 -13.16 -3.47
N LYS A 122 9.33 -12.16 -3.31
CA LYS A 122 9.28 -11.26 -2.16
C LYS A 122 8.00 -10.43 -2.20
N CYS A 123 7.18 -10.59 -1.17
CA CYS A 123 5.82 -10.08 -1.12
C CYS A 123 5.52 -9.41 0.21
N ILE A 124 4.71 -8.35 0.14
CA ILE A 124 4.11 -7.69 1.30
C ILE A 124 2.59 -7.78 1.15
N ILE A 125 1.89 -8.14 2.23
CA ILE A 125 0.43 -8.05 2.31
C ILE A 125 0.08 -7.14 3.48
N ILE A 126 -0.78 -6.17 3.23
CA ILE A 126 -1.26 -5.22 4.23
C ILE A 126 -2.76 -5.39 4.40
N ASP A 127 -3.19 -5.60 5.63
CA ASP A 127 -4.59 -5.58 6.02
C ASP A 127 -4.98 -4.16 6.45
N HIS A 128 -5.95 -3.60 5.75
CA HIS A 128 -6.45 -2.24 5.98
C HIS A 128 -7.70 -2.21 6.89
N GLY A 129 -8.10 -3.38 7.41
CA GLY A 129 -9.38 -3.56 8.10
C GLY A 129 -10.55 -3.68 7.11
N GLY A 130 -11.79 -3.92 7.63
CA GLY A 130 -13.00 -4.04 6.79
C GLY A 130 -12.89 -5.11 5.70
N LYS A 131 -12.03 -6.12 5.90
CA LYS A 131 -11.76 -7.20 4.93
C LYS A 131 -11.06 -6.75 3.63
N LEU A 132 -10.50 -5.53 3.62
CA LEU A 132 -9.69 -5.01 2.52
C LEU A 132 -8.21 -5.30 2.75
N GLN A 133 -7.55 -5.88 1.75
CA GLN A 133 -6.10 -6.11 1.76
C GLN A 133 -5.48 -5.66 0.44
N THR A 134 -4.23 -5.21 0.50
CA THR A 134 -3.38 -5.00 -0.68
C THR A 134 -2.18 -5.95 -0.65
N VAL A 135 -1.80 -6.42 -1.84
CA VAL A 135 -0.72 -7.39 -2.06
C VAL A 135 0.31 -6.74 -2.98
N TYR A 136 1.57 -6.74 -2.58
CA TYR A 136 2.69 -6.17 -3.32
C TYR A 136 3.68 -7.28 -3.62
N GLY A 137 3.75 -7.73 -4.87
CA GLY A 137 4.58 -8.86 -5.31
C GLY A 137 5.81 -8.46 -6.11
N HIS A 138 6.67 -9.44 -6.35
CA HIS A 138 7.90 -9.38 -7.14
C HIS A 138 8.96 -8.39 -6.64
N LEU A 139 8.91 -8.02 -5.34
CA LEU A 139 9.80 -7.01 -4.76
C LEU A 139 11.26 -7.45 -4.81
N SER A 140 12.18 -6.48 -5.01
CA SER A 140 13.61 -6.70 -4.82
C SER A 140 14.01 -6.60 -3.35
N GLN A 141 13.34 -5.70 -2.61
CA GLN A 141 13.59 -5.45 -1.19
C GLN A 141 12.28 -5.26 -0.45
N ILE A 142 12.21 -5.79 0.77
CA ILE A 142 11.15 -5.56 1.75
C ILE A 142 11.74 -4.69 2.86
N SER A 143 11.05 -3.59 3.23
CA SER A 143 11.52 -2.61 4.22
C SER A 143 10.61 -2.54 5.45
N VAL A 144 9.68 -3.48 5.57
CA VAL A 144 8.74 -3.62 6.70
C VAL A 144 8.73 -5.07 7.17
N LYS A 145 8.15 -5.33 8.35
CA LYS A 145 8.02 -6.68 8.94
C LYS A 145 6.56 -7.01 9.25
N SER A 146 6.23 -8.29 9.31
CA SER A 146 4.91 -8.75 9.76
C SER A 146 4.58 -8.20 11.15
N GLY A 147 3.33 -7.78 11.35
CA GLY A 147 2.83 -7.11 12.54
C GLY A 147 3.09 -5.60 12.56
N GLN A 148 3.90 -5.05 11.66
CA GLN A 148 4.17 -3.61 11.60
C GLN A 148 2.93 -2.84 11.13
N LYS A 149 2.60 -1.76 11.82
CA LYS A 149 1.63 -0.77 11.35
C LYS A 149 2.29 0.17 10.36
N VAL A 150 1.59 0.46 9.28
CA VAL A 150 2.03 1.38 8.23
C VAL A 150 0.94 2.43 7.98
N VAL A 151 1.34 3.57 7.45
CA VAL A 151 0.41 4.62 7.02
C VAL A 151 0.39 4.70 5.50
N ARG A 152 -0.72 5.19 4.93
CA ARG A 152 -0.84 5.45 3.50
C ARG A 152 0.31 6.32 3.00
N GLY A 153 0.95 5.91 1.90
CA GLY A 153 2.10 6.60 1.32
C GLY A 153 3.45 6.28 1.98
N GLN A 154 3.47 5.46 3.04
CA GLN A 154 4.72 5.00 3.66
C GLN A 154 5.50 4.12 2.69
N TYR A 155 6.82 4.31 2.62
CA TYR A 155 7.74 3.41 1.92
C TYR A 155 7.73 2.02 2.58
N ILE A 156 7.55 0.98 1.77
CA ILE A 156 7.46 -0.40 2.25
C ILE A 156 8.45 -1.36 1.57
N GLY A 157 9.01 -1.00 0.42
CA GLY A 157 9.94 -1.85 -0.33
C GLY A 157 10.25 -1.29 -1.71
N ASN A 158 10.91 -2.10 -2.54
CA ASN A 158 11.34 -1.70 -3.88
C ASN A 158 10.83 -2.64 -4.97
N VAL A 159 10.50 -2.09 -6.13
CA VAL A 159 10.21 -2.84 -7.36
C VAL A 159 11.35 -3.82 -7.66
N GLY A 160 10.99 -5.01 -8.07
CA GLY A 160 11.93 -6.07 -8.43
C GLY A 160 11.42 -6.97 -9.55
N SER A 161 11.93 -8.19 -9.57
CA SER A 161 11.56 -9.25 -10.52
C SER A 161 11.72 -10.63 -9.85
N THR A 162 11.37 -10.75 -8.55
CA THR A 162 11.49 -12.02 -7.82
C THR A 162 10.27 -12.91 -8.02
N GLY A 163 10.43 -14.23 -7.85
CA GLY A 163 9.36 -15.21 -8.08
C GLY A 163 9.08 -15.43 -9.56
N GLN A 164 7.80 -15.65 -9.93
CA GLN A 164 7.37 -15.85 -11.31
C GLN A 164 7.21 -14.50 -12.01
N SER A 165 8.29 -13.95 -12.53
CA SER A 165 8.33 -12.63 -13.17
C SER A 165 9.20 -12.69 -14.43
N THR A 166 8.77 -12.03 -15.48
CA THR A 166 9.49 -11.92 -16.76
C THR A 166 10.35 -10.65 -16.87
N GLY A 167 10.28 -9.75 -15.90
CA GLY A 167 11.05 -8.50 -15.88
C GLY A 167 10.63 -7.58 -14.74
N PRO A 168 11.33 -6.45 -14.52
CA PRO A 168 11.06 -5.55 -13.42
C PRO A 168 9.66 -4.94 -13.47
N HIS A 169 8.84 -5.23 -12.45
CA HIS A 169 7.51 -4.64 -12.26
C HIS A 169 7.05 -4.80 -10.81
N LEU A 170 6.04 -4.05 -10.42
CA LEU A 170 5.27 -4.28 -9.20
C LEU A 170 3.99 -5.03 -9.58
N HIS A 171 3.73 -6.19 -8.97
CA HIS A 171 2.41 -6.80 -8.96
C HIS A 171 1.60 -6.21 -7.82
N LEU A 172 0.48 -5.55 -8.13
CA LEU A 172 -0.45 -5.00 -7.14
C LEU A 172 -1.78 -5.75 -7.15
N GLY A 173 -2.04 -6.54 -6.12
CA GLY A 173 -3.33 -7.19 -5.86
C GLY A 173 -4.18 -6.39 -4.89
N VAL A 174 -5.50 -6.38 -5.10
CA VAL A 174 -6.49 -5.91 -4.13
C VAL A 174 -7.41 -7.07 -3.78
N LYS A 175 -7.58 -7.33 -2.47
CA LYS A 175 -8.55 -8.34 -2.00
C LYS A 175 -9.64 -7.65 -1.19
N MET A 176 -10.88 -8.05 -1.47
CA MET A 176 -12.06 -7.70 -0.67
C MET A 176 -12.77 -8.98 -0.27
N ASN A 177 -13.04 -9.14 1.02
CA ASN A 177 -13.64 -10.38 1.57
C ASN A 177 -12.86 -11.64 1.16
N GLY A 178 -11.53 -11.59 1.15
CA GLY A 178 -10.65 -12.71 0.78
C GLY A 178 -10.54 -13.01 -0.72
N LYS A 179 -11.32 -12.34 -1.59
CA LYS A 179 -11.29 -12.53 -3.05
C LYS A 179 -10.56 -11.39 -3.74
N TYR A 180 -9.74 -11.71 -4.73
CA TYR A 180 -9.12 -10.70 -5.57
C TYR A 180 -10.16 -9.97 -6.40
N VAL A 181 -10.03 -8.65 -6.45
CA VAL A 181 -10.88 -7.73 -7.23
C VAL A 181 -10.03 -6.89 -8.15
N ASN A 182 -10.62 -6.39 -9.24
CA ASN A 182 -9.89 -5.57 -10.21
C ASN A 182 -9.49 -4.22 -9.57
N PRO A 183 -8.17 -3.93 -9.43
CA PRO A 183 -7.70 -2.69 -8.81
C PRO A 183 -8.13 -1.42 -9.56
N GLU A 184 -8.33 -1.52 -10.89
CA GLU A 184 -8.73 -0.38 -11.72
C GLU A 184 -10.24 -0.06 -11.62
N LYS A 185 -11.06 -1.04 -11.20
CA LYS A 185 -12.50 -0.85 -11.03
C LYS A 185 -12.80 -0.34 -9.63
N GLY A 186 -12.61 0.96 -9.46
CA GLY A 186 -13.08 1.66 -8.29
C GLY A 186 -12.15 1.68 -7.08
N TRP A 187 -10.92 1.13 -7.17
CA TRP A 187 -9.95 1.14 -6.08
C TRP A 187 -8.80 2.13 -6.29
N LEU A 188 -8.31 2.27 -7.51
CA LEU A 188 -7.23 3.19 -7.86
C LEU A 188 -7.72 4.27 -8.81
N SER A 189 -7.40 5.53 -8.51
CA SER A 189 -7.53 6.64 -9.46
C SER A 189 -6.18 6.84 -10.13
N ILE A 190 -5.99 6.24 -11.30
CA ILE A 190 -4.73 6.30 -12.06
C ILE A 190 -4.87 7.42 -13.10
N PRO A 191 -4.01 8.46 -13.07
CA PRO A 191 -4.01 9.55 -14.05
C PRO A 191 -3.58 9.12 -15.44
#